data_602cb296b8e7b516aea0b0965a3b7556
#
_entry.id   602cb296b8e7b516aea0b0965a3b7556
#
_cell.length_a   1.000
_cell.length_b   1.000
_cell.length_c   1.000
_cell.angle_alpha   90.00
_cell.angle_beta   90.00
_cell.angle_gamma   90.00
#
_symmetry.space_group_name_H-M   'P 1'
#
loop_
_entity.id
_entity.type
_entity.pdbx_description
1 polymer ?
#
loop_
_entity_poly.entity_id
_entity_poly.type
_entity_poly.pdbx_seq_one_letter_code
_entity_poly.pdbx_strand_id
1 'polypeptide(L)'
;MIEVEVANRSGVAVDEQAAADVVRRVLDAEGVADGEIGVAFVGADEARRLKQEHLGVAETPDVLAFPIDGREELLGGVPRQLGDVVLCPDVVGEDWRDALVHGVLHLLGYDHGPEMAEREASAR
;
A
#
# COMPACT_ATOMS: atom_id res chain seq x y z
N MET A 1 14.16 10.61 -3.98
CA MET A 1 13.83 10.32 -2.57
C MET A 1 12.38 9.87 -2.45
N ILE A 2 12.14 8.82 -1.68
CA ILE A 2 10.79 8.34 -1.44
C ILE A 2 10.21 9.05 -0.22
N GLU A 3 9.04 9.65 -0.37
CA GLU A 3 8.27 10.23 0.74
C GLU A 3 7.12 9.30 1.08
N VAL A 4 7.06 8.85 2.33
CA VAL A 4 6.01 7.97 2.83
C VAL A 4 5.21 8.70 3.90
N GLU A 5 3.92 8.88 3.66
CA GLU A 5 2.99 9.40 4.65
C GLU A 5 2.20 8.23 5.23
N VAL A 6 2.24 8.10 6.54
CA VAL A 6 1.48 7.05 7.25
C VAL A 6 0.48 7.72 8.18
N ALA A 7 -0.77 7.32 8.06
CA ALA A 7 -1.84 7.75 8.95
C ALA A 7 -2.51 6.54 9.58
N ASN A 8 -2.84 6.64 10.87
CA ASN A 8 -3.57 5.58 11.56
C ASN A 8 -4.88 6.13 12.13
N ARG A 9 -5.96 5.76 11.51
CA ARG A 9 -7.33 6.11 11.93
C ARG A 9 -8.10 4.87 12.40
N SER A 10 -7.39 3.75 12.60
CA SER A 10 -8.05 2.47 12.90
C SER A 10 -8.48 2.33 14.36
N GLY A 11 -7.89 3.09 15.26
CA GLY A 11 -8.07 2.87 16.69
C GLY A 11 -7.23 1.74 17.27
N VAL A 12 -6.48 1.03 16.41
CA VAL A 12 -5.56 -0.04 16.80
C VAL A 12 -4.15 0.51 16.79
N ALA A 13 -3.34 0.16 17.79
CA ALA A 13 -1.94 0.60 17.84
C ALA A 13 -1.15 -0.07 16.70
N VAL A 14 -0.51 0.73 15.85
CA VAL A 14 0.33 0.26 14.75
C VAL A 14 1.63 1.06 14.77
N ASP A 15 2.74 0.37 14.55
CA ASP A 15 4.04 1.04 14.43
C ASP A 15 4.15 1.69 13.04
N GLU A 16 3.90 3.01 12.99
CA GLU A 16 3.91 3.77 11.74
C GLU A 16 5.31 3.82 11.12
N GLN A 17 6.35 3.84 11.94
CA GLN A 17 7.72 3.81 11.42
C GLN A 17 8.03 2.47 10.77
N ALA A 18 7.57 1.37 11.36
CA ALA A 18 7.73 0.05 10.76
C ALA A 18 7.01 -0.04 9.41
N ALA A 19 5.84 0.59 9.29
CA ALA A 19 5.11 0.64 8.02
C ALA A 19 5.91 1.40 6.97
N ALA A 20 6.47 2.56 7.31
CA ALA A 20 7.30 3.32 6.39
C ALA A 20 8.54 2.52 5.97
N ASP A 21 9.15 1.79 6.88
CA ASP A 21 10.32 0.97 6.59
C ASP A 21 10.01 -0.18 5.63
N VAL A 22 8.85 -0.81 5.79
CA VAL A 22 8.37 -1.85 4.86
C VAL A 22 8.22 -1.28 3.45
N VAL A 23 7.57 -0.13 3.33
CA VAL A 23 7.36 0.53 2.02
C VAL A 23 8.69 0.83 1.35
N ARG A 24 9.62 1.44 2.08
CA ARG A 24 10.93 1.81 1.52
C ARG A 24 11.71 0.58 1.06
N ARG A 25 11.66 -0.50 1.83
CA ARG A 25 12.34 -1.74 1.47
C ARG A 25 11.78 -2.34 0.19
N VAL A 26 10.45 -2.36 0.04
CA VAL A 26 9.81 -2.87 -1.18
C VAL A 26 10.19 -2.02 -2.39
N LEU A 27 10.10 -0.70 -2.26
CA LEU A 27 10.40 0.21 -3.36
C LEU A 27 11.87 0.14 -3.76
N ASP A 28 12.77 0.02 -2.79
CA ASP A 28 14.20 -0.15 -3.06
C ASP A 28 14.46 -1.45 -3.82
N ALA A 29 13.88 -2.56 -3.38
CA ALA A 29 14.01 -3.85 -4.05
C ALA A 29 13.46 -3.82 -5.49
N GLU A 30 12.45 -2.98 -5.75
CA GLU A 30 11.84 -2.83 -7.07
C GLU A 30 12.50 -1.75 -7.93
N GLY A 31 13.59 -1.15 -7.46
CA GLY A 31 14.33 -0.15 -8.22
C GLY A 31 13.62 1.20 -8.33
N VAL A 32 12.69 1.49 -7.43
CA VAL A 32 11.97 2.77 -7.41
C VAL A 32 12.69 3.73 -6.46
N ALA A 33 13.34 4.75 -7.00
CA ALA A 33 14.18 5.66 -6.24
C ALA A 33 13.46 6.92 -5.76
N ASP A 34 12.41 7.33 -6.46
CA ASP A 34 11.70 8.58 -6.21
C ASP A 34 10.19 8.39 -6.24
N GLY A 35 9.49 9.19 -5.47
CA GLY A 35 8.03 9.23 -5.48
C GLY A 35 7.44 9.46 -4.11
N GLU A 36 6.13 9.63 -4.09
CA GLU A 36 5.34 9.79 -2.88
C GLU A 36 4.33 8.65 -2.78
N ILE A 37 4.11 8.15 -1.58
CA ILE A 37 3.16 7.08 -1.32
C ILE A 37 2.44 7.34 0.00
N GLY A 38 1.14 7.10 0.03
CA GLY A 38 0.33 7.18 1.23
C GLY A 38 -0.01 5.79 1.76
N VAL A 39 0.04 5.63 3.07
CA VAL A 39 -0.41 4.42 3.77
C VAL A 39 -1.38 4.85 4.85
N ALA A 40 -2.56 4.27 4.88
CA ALA A 40 -3.56 4.55 5.90
C ALA A 40 -4.04 3.26 6.56
N PHE A 41 -4.01 3.24 7.87
CA PHE A 41 -4.65 2.19 8.67
C PHE A 41 -6.02 2.71 9.08
N VAL A 42 -7.08 2.00 8.77
CA VAL A 42 -8.46 2.44 8.97
C VAL A 42 -9.27 1.37 9.68
N GLY A 43 -10.40 1.77 10.27
CA GLY A 43 -11.35 0.83 10.88
C GLY A 43 -12.16 0.10 9.81
N ALA A 44 -12.87 -0.96 10.25
CA ALA A 44 -13.63 -1.81 9.35
C ALA A 44 -14.72 -1.06 8.57
N ASP A 45 -15.40 -0.11 9.22
CA ASP A 45 -16.47 0.67 8.57
C ASP A 45 -15.92 1.57 7.47
N GLU A 46 -14.79 2.23 7.71
CA GLU A 46 -14.14 3.07 6.69
C GLU A 46 -13.64 2.20 5.53
N ALA A 47 -13.02 1.06 5.82
CA ALA A 47 -12.53 0.14 4.80
C ALA A 47 -13.66 -0.36 3.90
N ARG A 48 -14.79 -0.75 4.50
CA ARG A 48 -15.98 -1.19 3.77
C ARG A 48 -16.53 -0.08 2.89
N ARG A 49 -16.62 1.14 3.41
CA ARG A 49 -17.11 2.29 2.65
C ARG A 49 -16.22 2.59 1.46
N LEU A 50 -14.91 2.58 1.65
CA LEU A 50 -13.94 2.82 0.57
C LEU A 50 -14.06 1.77 -0.52
N LYS A 51 -14.20 0.50 -0.15
CA LYS A 51 -14.34 -0.57 -1.13
C LYS A 51 -15.65 -0.45 -1.91
N GLN A 52 -16.74 -0.11 -1.23
CA GLN A 52 -18.03 0.09 -1.86
C GLN A 52 -18.01 1.28 -2.83
N GLU A 53 -17.43 2.42 -2.42
CA GLU A 53 -17.35 3.63 -3.24
C GLU A 53 -16.50 3.45 -4.49
N HIS A 54 -15.38 2.72 -4.38
CA HIS A 54 -14.41 2.58 -5.47
C HIS A 54 -14.57 1.30 -6.30
N LEU A 55 -15.06 0.22 -5.71
CA LEU A 55 -15.16 -1.08 -6.37
C LEU A 55 -16.60 -1.62 -6.44
N GLY A 56 -17.56 -0.94 -5.80
CA GLY A 56 -18.96 -1.34 -5.80
C GLY A 56 -19.29 -2.60 -5.00
N VAL A 57 -18.37 -3.05 -4.16
CA VAL A 57 -18.53 -4.27 -3.36
C VAL A 57 -18.60 -3.92 -1.88
N ALA A 58 -19.67 -4.32 -1.20
CA ALA A 58 -19.89 -4.02 0.21
C ALA A 58 -19.37 -5.12 1.12
N GLU A 59 -18.06 -5.34 1.12
CA GLU A 59 -17.41 -6.24 2.07
C GLU A 59 -16.22 -5.54 2.70
N THR A 60 -15.75 -6.02 3.85
CA THR A 60 -14.63 -5.41 4.56
C THR A 60 -13.33 -6.00 4.05
N PRO A 61 -12.51 -5.23 3.33
CA PRO A 61 -11.23 -5.72 2.83
C PRO A 61 -10.16 -5.67 3.91
N ASP A 62 -9.12 -6.49 3.74
CA ASP A 62 -7.91 -6.42 4.54
C ASP A 62 -6.97 -5.31 4.03
N VAL A 63 -6.84 -5.18 2.72
CA VAL A 63 -6.01 -4.19 2.05
C VAL A 63 -6.66 -3.69 0.76
N LEU A 64 -6.51 -2.40 0.49
CA LEU A 64 -6.91 -1.76 -0.77
C LEU A 64 -5.72 -0.98 -1.32
N ALA A 65 -5.51 -1.06 -2.61
CA ALA A 65 -4.46 -0.31 -3.31
C ALA A 65 -5.10 0.58 -4.38
N PHE A 66 -4.77 1.87 -4.34
CA PHE A 66 -5.27 2.87 -5.27
C PHE A 66 -4.11 3.48 -6.03
N PRO A 67 -3.70 2.90 -7.18
CA PRO A 67 -2.60 3.45 -7.96
C PRO A 67 -2.97 4.79 -8.60
N ILE A 68 -2.00 5.68 -8.67
CA ILE A 68 -2.14 6.98 -9.35
C ILE A 68 -1.21 6.98 -10.56
N ASP A 69 0.10 7.21 -10.35
CA ASP A 69 1.08 7.18 -11.42
C ASP A 69 1.82 5.84 -11.53
N GLY A 70 1.85 5.06 -10.44
CA GLY A 70 2.54 3.78 -10.40
C GLY A 70 4.01 3.93 -10.73
N ARG A 71 4.50 3.14 -11.70
CA ARG A 71 5.89 3.19 -12.15
C ARG A 71 6.15 4.26 -13.20
N GLU A 72 5.16 4.96 -13.70
CA GLU A 72 5.34 5.93 -14.77
C GLU A 72 6.23 7.09 -14.33
N GLU A 73 7.21 7.43 -15.14
CA GLU A 73 8.03 8.61 -14.93
C GLU A 73 7.33 9.83 -15.51
N LEU A 74 7.19 10.86 -14.69
CA LEU A 74 6.59 12.12 -15.12
C LEU A 74 7.66 13.05 -15.68
N LEU A 75 7.26 13.94 -16.59
CA LEU A 75 8.17 14.89 -17.21
C LEU A 75 8.64 15.96 -16.22
N GLY A 76 9.94 16.30 -16.31
CA GLY A 76 10.43 17.58 -15.84
C GLY A 76 10.37 17.84 -14.34
N GLY A 77 10.78 16.92 -13.48
CA GLY A 77 10.94 17.15 -12.05
C GLY A 77 9.66 17.19 -11.25
N VAL A 78 8.53 16.76 -11.83
CA VAL A 78 7.26 16.60 -11.10
C VAL A 78 7.35 15.35 -10.24
N PRO A 79 7.10 15.43 -8.91
CA PRO A 79 7.12 14.26 -8.05
C PRO A 79 6.06 13.24 -8.50
N ARG A 80 6.48 11.98 -8.61
CA ARG A 80 5.58 10.90 -8.98
C ARG A 80 4.72 10.50 -7.78
N GLN A 81 3.41 10.46 -7.97
CA GLN A 81 2.46 9.97 -6.98
C GLN A 81 2.26 8.47 -7.23
N LEU A 82 2.89 7.62 -6.44
CA LEU A 82 2.76 6.17 -6.61
C LEU A 82 1.32 5.71 -6.38
N GLY A 83 0.71 6.21 -5.33
CA GLY A 83 -0.66 5.90 -4.96
C GLY A 83 -0.84 5.76 -3.47
N ASP A 84 -1.95 5.15 -3.08
CA ASP A 84 -2.31 4.95 -1.68
C ASP A 84 -2.59 3.48 -1.40
N VAL A 85 -2.14 3.00 -0.23
CA VAL A 85 -2.47 1.68 0.30
C VAL A 85 -3.27 1.88 1.58
N VAL A 86 -4.43 1.25 1.66
CA VAL A 86 -5.31 1.31 2.83
C VAL A 86 -5.39 -0.08 3.45
N LEU A 87 -5.13 -0.16 4.75
CA LEU A 87 -5.12 -1.42 5.50
C LEU A 87 -6.14 -1.36 6.63
N CYS A 88 -6.80 -2.49 6.90
CA CYS A 88 -7.72 -2.63 8.00
C CYS A 88 -7.14 -3.59 9.05
N PRO A 89 -6.52 -3.08 10.15
CA PRO A 89 -5.92 -3.95 11.16
C PRO A 89 -6.91 -4.89 11.84
N ASP A 90 -8.18 -4.50 11.93
CA ASP A 90 -9.22 -5.36 12.50
C ASP A 90 -9.43 -6.63 11.70
N VAL A 91 -9.14 -6.61 10.41
CA VAL A 91 -9.28 -7.76 9.50
C VAL A 91 -7.95 -8.46 9.30
N VAL A 92 -6.89 -7.70 9.01
CA VAL A 92 -5.58 -8.28 8.67
C VAL A 92 -4.78 -8.73 9.89
N GLY A 93 -5.03 -8.11 11.05
CA GLY A 93 -4.33 -8.47 12.28
C GLY A 93 -2.83 -8.21 12.22
N GLU A 94 -2.05 -9.13 12.77
CA GLU A 94 -0.59 -9.02 12.83
C GLU A 94 0.09 -9.19 11.47
N ASP A 95 -0.63 -9.72 10.49
CA ASP A 95 -0.12 -9.92 9.12
C ASP A 95 -0.15 -8.66 8.28
N TRP A 96 -0.36 -7.50 8.87
CA TRP A 96 -0.46 -6.24 8.15
C TRP A 96 0.79 -5.91 7.32
N ARG A 97 1.97 -6.39 7.75
CA ARG A 97 3.21 -6.18 6.98
C ARG A 97 3.16 -6.87 5.64
N ASP A 98 2.71 -8.11 5.60
CA ASP A 98 2.56 -8.87 4.36
C ASP A 98 1.50 -8.23 3.46
N ALA A 99 0.39 -7.80 4.04
CA ALA A 99 -0.66 -7.10 3.29
C ALA A 99 -0.17 -5.78 2.71
N LEU A 100 0.68 -5.04 3.45
CA LEU A 100 1.27 -3.80 2.96
C LEU A 100 2.21 -4.06 1.78
N VAL A 101 3.07 -5.07 1.86
CA VAL A 101 3.93 -5.49 0.74
C VAL A 101 3.08 -5.76 -0.50
N HIS A 102 2.02 -6.53 -0.33
CA HIS A 102 1.08 -6.88 -1.40
C HIS A 102 0.46 -5.63 -2.04
N GLY A 103 -0.01 -4.69 -1.21
CA GLY A 103 -0.60 -3.44 -1.68
C GLY A 103 0.39 -2.57 -2.44
N VAL A 104 1.62 -2.44 -1.96
CA VAL A 104 2.67 -1.66 -2.64
C VAL A 104 2.98 -2.28 -4.00
N LEU A 105 3.08 -3.59 -4.09
CA LEU A 105 3.34 -4.26 -5.38
C LEU A 105 2.19 -4.05 -6.36
N HIS A 106 0.94 -4.03 -5.90
CA HIS A 106 -0.20 -3.67 -6.75
C HIS A 106 -0.07 -2.24 -7.28
N LEU A 107 0.38 -1.28 -6.47
CA LEU A 107 0.63 0.09 -6.94
C LEU A 107 1.65 0.12 -8.08
N LEU A 108 2.61 -0.79 -8.07
CA LEU A 108 3.64 -0.88 -9.10
C LEU A 108 3.21 -1.68 -10.34
N GLY A 109 1.96 -2.13 -10.37
CA GLY A 109 1.39 -2.79 -11.53
C GLY A 109 1.39 -4.31 -11.52
N TYR A 110 1.80 -4.94 -10.41
CA TYR A 110 1.70 -6.39 -10.30
C TYR A 110 0.26 -6.81 -10.05
N ASP A 111 -0.19 -7.83 -10.78
CA ASP A 111 -1.46 -8.50 -10.52
C ASP A 111 -1.20 -9.80 -9.75
N HIS A 112 -2.27 -10.39 -9.21
CA HIS A 112 -2.16 -11.68 -8.55
C HIS A 112 -1.62 -12.74 -9.51
N GLY A 113 -0.63 -13.50 -9.05
CA GLY A 113 -0.03 -14.56 -9.84
C GLY A 113 1.37 -14.94 -9.36
N PRO A 114 2.04 -15.85 -10.08
CA PRO A 114 3.37 -16.35 -9.67
C PRO A 114 4.43 -15.25 -9.55
N GLU A 115 4.42 -14.27 -10.43
CA GLU A 115 5.40 -13.18 -10.40
C GLU A 115 5.24 -12.33 -9.15
N MET A 116 4.01 -11.98 -8.79
CA MET A 116 3.75 -11.21 -7.58
C MET A 116 4.14 -11.99 -6.33
N ALA A 117 3.81 -13.28 -6.27
CA ALA A 117 4.18 -14.14 -5.14
C ALA A 117 5.70 -14.20 -4.97
N GLU A 118 6.44 -14.27 -6.05
CA GLU A 118 7.91 -14.27 -6.02
C GLU A 118 8.46 -12.95 -5.49
N ARG A 119 7.90 -11.82 -5.92
CA ARG A 119 8.29 -10.50 -5.45
C ARG A 119 7.95 -10.29 -3.97
N GLU A 120 6.79 -10.77 -3.53
CA GLU A 120 6.41 -10.72 -2.11
C GLU A 120 7.40 -11.49 -1.24
N ALA A 121 7.80 -12.68 -1.67
CA ALA A 121 8.78 -13.50 -0.96
C ALA A 121 10.13 -12.80 -0.87
N SER A 122 10.56 -12.11 -1.92
CA SER A 122 11.83 -11.37 -1.95
C SER A 122 11.82 -10.13 -1.07
N ALA A 123 10.65 -9.53 -0.84
CA ALA A 123 10.49 -8.30 -0.06
C ALA A 123 10.31 -8.54 1.44
N ARG A 124 10.09 -9.77 1.86
CA ARG A 124 9.90 -10.13 3.27
C ARG A 124 11.18 -10.18 4.07
#